data_c9e64d44bf070f3e92f4c5e1457d0ce9
#
_entry.id   c9e64d44bf070f3e92f4c5e1457d0ce9
#
_cell.length_a   1.000
_cell.length_b   1.000
_cell.length_c   1.000
_cell.angle_alpha   90.00
_cell.angle_beta   90.00
_cell.angle_gamma   90.00
#
_symmetry.space_group_name_H-M   'P 1'
#
loop_
_entity.id
_entity.type
_entity.pdbx_description
1 polymer ?
#
loop_
_entity_poly.entity_id
_entity_poly.type
_entity_poly.pdbx_seq_one_letter_code
_entity_poly.pdbx_strand_id
1 'polypeptide(L)'
;MQQQEVDEKPKVLYLDDDDANLVTFRANFRDQFVVFTTSNPVEAYNMIGENKIQIVITDHNMPRMSGVEFLESIARDYPDVQRILLTGYTELVPVMEAINKGKVFRILTKPFNMKEISRMVSEAWDQFRQVLEKEKLIHQLKRQNQQFEFILRQRLLS
;
A
#
# COMPACT_ATOMS: atom_id res chain seq x y z
N MET A 1 10.64 -23.21 19.12
CA MET A 1 11.24 -21.89 18.86
C MET A 1 10.11 -20.95 18.49
N GLN A 2 9.73 -20.09 19.41
CA GLN A 2 8.84 -19.00 19.11
C GLN A 2 9.62 -18.03 18.21
N GLN A 3 9.21 -17.94 16.97
CA GLN A 3 9.60 -16.80 16.14
C GLN A 3 9.02 -15.57 16.85
N GLN A 4 9.90 -14.77 17.44
CA GLN A 4 9.56 -13.41 17.78
C GLN A 4 9.10 -12.78 16.47
N GLU A 5 7.79 -12.53 16.35
CA GLU A 5 7.29 -11.52 15.46
C GLU A 5 7.97 -10.21 15.91
N VAL A 6 9.05 -9.88 15.26
CA VAL A 6 9.60 -8.54 15.33
C VAL A 6 8.45 -7.66 14.86
N ASP A 7 8.02 -6.77 15.69
CA ASP A 7 6.97 -5.79 15.40
C ASP A 7 7.50 -4.89 14.28
N GLU A 8 7.42 -5.39 13.05
CA GLU A 8 7.92 -4.69 11.87
C GLU A 8 7.07 -3.47 11.63
N LYS A 9 7.71 -2.31 11.64
CA LYS A 9 7.06 -1.06 11.24
C LYS A 9 6.76 -1.09 9.75
N PRO A 10 5.57 -0.63 9.31
CA PRO A 10 5.27 -0.55 7.90
C PRO A 10 6.18 0.45 7.18
N LYS A 11 6.56 0.12 5.96
CA LYS A 11 7.28 1.02 5.06
C LYS A 11 6.28 1.87 4.31
N VAL A 12 6.27 3.15 4.61
CA VAL A 12 5.32 4.13 4.10
C VAL A 12 6.02 5.15 3.24
N LEU A 13 5.57 5.32 2.02
CA LEU A 13 6.01 6.38 1.11
C LEU A 13 4.97 7.50 1.09
N TYR A 14 5.41 8.73 1.30
CA TYR A 14 4.59 9.92 1.19
C TYR A 14 5.03 10.78 0.01
N LEU A 15 4.12 11.00 -0.93
CA LEU A 15 4.32 11.83 -2.12
C LEU A 15 3.48 13.10 -2.00
N ASP A 16 4.14 14.25 -2.05
CA ASP A 16 3.52 15.57 -2.00
C ASP A 16 4.46 16.59 -2.66
N ASP A 17 3.93 17.49 -3.48
CA ASP A 17 4.70 18.52 -4.17
C ASP A 17 5.19 19.65 -3.23
N ASP A 18 4.64 19.73 -2.02
CA ASP A 18 5.05 20.67 -0.98
C ASP A 18 6.11 20.07 -0.06
N ASP A 19 7.35 20.53 -0.16
CA ASP A 19 8.47 20.06 0.65
C ASP A 19 8.23 20.26 2.15
N ALA A 20 7.53 21.30 2.56
CA ALA A 20 7.19 21.52 3.97
C ALA A 20 6.30 20.41 4.52
N ASN A 21 5.34 19.93 3.72
CA ASN A 21 4.50 18.79 4.09
C ASN A 21 5.33 17.51 4.24
N LEU A 22 6.31 17.29 3.37
CA LEU A 22 7.20 16.13 3.45
C LEU A 22 8.03 16.12 4.74
N VAL A 23 8.60 17.26 5.09
CA VAL A 23 9.38 17.43 6.33
C VAL A 23 8.50 17.19 7.56
N THR A 24 7.33 17.78 7.60
CA THR A 24 6.36 17.63 8.70
C THR A 24 5.91 16.19 8.86
N PHE A 25 5.61 15.51 7.77
CA PHE A 25 5.20 14.11 7.80
C PHE A 25 6.31 13.23 8.39
N ARG A 26 7.52 13.38 7.92
CA ARG A 26 8.67 12.61 8.45
C ARG A 26 8.89 12.87 9.94
N ALA A 27 8.85 14.11 10.37
CA ALA A 27 9.02 14.46 11.77
C ALA A 27 7.96 13.84 12.67
N ASN A 28 6.72 13.79 12.20
CA ASN A 28 5.58 13.28 12.97
C ASN A 28 5.51 11.75 13.03
N PHE A 29 5.98 11.06 12.00
CA PHE A 29 5.73 9.62 11.84
C PHE A 29 6.97 8.73 11.84
N ARG A 30 8.18 9.28 11.88
CA ARG A 30 9.42 8.51 11.84
C ARG A 30 9.54 7.46 12.96
N ASP A 31 8.86 7.66 14.07
CA ASP A 31 8.88 6.71 15.20
C ASP A 31 7.85 5.58 15.03
N GLN A 32 6.80 5.80 14.24
CA GLN A 32 5.72 4.83 14.01
C GLN A 32 5.93 4.02 12.73
N PHE A 33 6.49 4.63 11.69
CA PHE A 33 6.68 4.03 10.36
C PHE A 33 8.14 4.12 9.92
N VAL A 34 8.53 3.28 8.98
CA VAL A 34 9.72 3.52 8.17
C VAL A 34 9.30 4.46 7.05
N VAL A 35 9.64 5.75 7.17
CA VAL A 35 9.13 6.81 6.32
C VAL A 35 10.05 7.08 5.14
N PHE A 36 9.47 7.08 3.94
CA PHE A 36 10.09 7.53 2.69
C PHE A 36 9.28 8.71 2.17
N THR A 37 9.95 9.73 1.67
CA THR A 37 9.29 10.93 1.14
C THR A 37 9.91 11.37 -0.16
N THR A 38 9.10 11.87 -1.07
CA THR A 38 9.55 12.52 -2.30
C THR A 38 8.49 13.46 -2.83
N SER A 39 8.91 14.47 -3.59
CA SER A 39 8.02 15.37 -4.32
C SER A 39 7.87 14.98 -5.81
N ASN A 40 8.59 13.97 -6.27
CA ASN A 40 8.63 13.58 -7.67
C ASN A 40 7.92 12.23 -7.87
N PRO A 41 6.83 12.17 -8.69
CA PRO A 41 6.09 10.93 -8.94
C PRO A 41 6.93 9.82 -9.58
N VAL A 42 7.87 10.16 -10.45
CA VAL A 42 8.76 9.16 -11.09
C VAL A 42 9.71 8.55 -10.06
N GLU A 43 10.29 9.36 -9.20
CA GLU A 43 11.12 8.90 -8.10
C GLU A 43 10.31 8.03 -7.13
N ALA A 44 9.09 8.45 -6.78
CA ALA A 44 8.18 7.67 -5.94
C ALA A 44 7.92 6.28 -6.51
N TYR A 45 7.63 6.20 -7.79
CA TYR A 45 7.41 4.93 -8.47
C TYR A 45 8.61 3.99 -8.34
N ASN A 46 9.82 4.50 -8.59
CA ASN A 46 11.05 3.73 -8.48
C ASN A 46 11.33 3.29 -7.03
N MET A 47 11.06 4.16 -6.05
CA MET A 47 11.25 3.85 -4.62
C MET A 47 10.39 2.69 -4.16
N ILE A 48 9.21 2.52 -4.72
CA ILE A 48 8.28 1.43 -4.35
C ILE A 48 8.93 0.07 -4.58
N GLY A 49 9.49 -0.15 -5.76
CA GLY A 49 10.17 -1.41 -6.10
C GLY A 49 11.50 -1.58 -5.37
N GLU A 50 12.31 -0.54 -5.32
CA GLU A 50 13.66 -0.58 -4.73
C GLU A 50 13.63 -0.82 -3.21
N ASN A 51 12.67 -0.22 -2.52
CA ASN A 51 12.60 -0.28 -1.05
C ASN A 51 11.51 -1.21 -0.54
N LYS A 52 10.78 -1.89 -1.42
CA LYS A 52 9.65 -2.76 -1.05
C LYS A 52 8.63 -2.03 -0.19
N ILE A 53 8.19 -0.87 -0.66
CA ILE A 53 7.18 -0.05 0.01
C ILE A 53 5.86 -0.83 0.09
N GLN A 54 5.21 -0.75 1.22
CA GLN A 54 3.98 -1.49 1.53
C GLN A 54 2.74 -0.59 1.50
N ILE A 55 2.92 0.68 1.84
CA ILE A 55 1.83 1.67 1.88
C ILE A 55 2.29 2.95 1.19
N VAL A 56 1.47 3.48 0.30
CA VAL A 56 1.70 4.75 -0.37
C VAL A 56 0.62 5.74 0.01
N ILE A 57 1.04 6.93 0.43
CA ILE A 57 0.16 8.06 0.70
C ILE A 57 0.53 9.16 -0.30
N THR A 58 -0.44 9.69 -1.02
CA THR A 58 -0.21 10.79 -1.96
C THR A 58 -1.24 11.89 -1.82
N ASP A 59 -0.80 13.13 -1.94
CA ASP A 59 -1.70 14.25 -2.17
C ASP A 59 -2.32 14.14 -3.57
N HIS A 60 -3.57 14.56 -3.71
CA HIS A 60 -4.27 14.53 -4.99
C HIS A 60 -3.84 15.69 -5.90
N ASN A 61 -3.72 16.88 -5.34
CA ASN A 61 -3.45 18.08 -6.10
C ASN A 61 -1.96 18.32 -6.31
N MET A 62 -1.45 17.79 -7.41
CA MET A 62 -0.05 17.94 -7.81
C MET A 62 0.05 18.43 -9.25
N PRO A 63 1.08 19.24 -9.62
CA PRO A 63 1.11 19.96 -10.90
C PRO A 63 1.28 19.08 -12.15
N ARG A 64 1.97 17.95 -12.07
CA ARG A 64 2.31 17.12 -13.24
C ARG A 64 1.41 15.90 -13.41
N MET A 65 0.96 15.37 -12.30
CA MET A 65 0.17 14.13 -12.24
C MET A 65 -0.71 14.22 -11.01
N SER A 66 -1.99 13.92 -11.13
CA SER A 66 -2.84 13.85 -9.95
C SER A 66 -2.52 12.64 -9.09
N GLY A 67 -2.89 12.71 -7.81
CA GLY A 67 -2.72 11.58 -6.90
C GLY A 67 -3.47 10.34 -7.37
N VAL A 68 -4.67 10.51 -7.93
CA VAL A 68 -5.45 9.41 -8.52
C VAL A 68 -4.69 8.75 -9.67
N GLU A 69 -4.17 9.52 -10.61
CA GLU A 69 -3.39 8.98 -11.73
C GLU A 69 -2.15 8.21 -11.25
N PHE A 70 -1.47 8.74 -10.24
CA PHE A 70 -0.32 8.07 -9.64
C PHE A 70 -0.72 6.73 -9.00
N LEU A 71 -1.78 6.72 -8.18
CA LEU A 71 -2.27 5.51 -7.53
C LEU A 71 -2.77 4.46 -8.54
N GLU A 72 -3.33 4.89 -9.66
CA GLU A 72 -3.71 3.99 -10.76
C GLU A 72 -2.50 3.29 -11.37
N SER A 73 -1.41 4.03 -11.58
CA SER A 73 -0.19 3.45 -12.13
C SER A 73 0.41 2.40 -11.19
N ILE A 74 0.38 2.66 -9.88
CA ILE A 74 0.85 1.71 -8.86
C ILE A 74 -0.02 0.46 -8.83
N ALA A 75 -1.33 0.61 -8.93
CA ALA A 75 -2.26 -0.52 -8.85
C ALA A 75 -2.01 -1.57 -9.94
N ARG A 76 -1.54 -1.16 -11.11
CA ARG A 76 -1.21 -2.08 -12.19
C ARG A 76 0.04 -2.90 -11.90
N ASP A 77 1.09 -2.24 -11.41
CA ASP A 77 2.43 -2.82 -11.32
C ASP A 77 2.72 -3.39 -9.92
N TYR A 78 2.06 -2.84 -8.91
CA TYR A 78 2.21 -3.22 -7.49
C TYR A 78 0.84 -3.41 -6.83
N PRO A 79 0.07 -4.43 -7.22
CA PRO A 79 -1.33 -4.57 -6.78
C PRO A 79 -1.49 -4.78 -5.27
N ASP A 80 -0.46 -5.29 -4.58
CA ASP A 80 -0.52 -5.56 -3.14
C ASP A 80 -0.22 -4.32 -2.29
N VAL A 81 0.37 -3.28 -2.87
CA VAL A 81 0.68 -2.03 -2.16
C VAL A 81 -0.62 -1.32 -1.79
N GLN A 82 -0.76 -0.99 -0.52
CA GLN A 82 -1.91 -0.25 -0.02
C GLN A 82 -1.78 1.22 -0.41
N ARG A 83 -2.89 1.83 -0.79
CA ARG A 83 -2.92 3.17 -1.40
C ARG A 83 -3.86 4.07 -0.64
N ILE A 84 -3.36 5.25 -0.26
CA ILE A 84 -4.10 6.27 0.49
C ILE A 84 -4.01 7.59 -0.27
N LEU A 85 -5.15 8.21 -0.53
CA LEU A 85 -5.24 9.51 -1.18
C LEU A 85 -5.64 10.57 -0.16
N LEU A 86 -4.88 11.67 -0.13
CA LEU A 86 -5.23 12.87 0.61
C LEU A 86 -5.84 13.87 -0.35
N THR A 87 -7.07 14.33 -0.10
CA THR A 87 -7.79 15.21 -1.01
C THR A 87 -8.55 16.29 -0.29
N GLY A 88 -8.70 17.46 -0.93
CA GLY A 88 -9.55 18.54 -0.45
C GLY A 88 -11.02 18.30 -0.77
N TYR A 89 -11.88 19.07 -0.10
CA TYR A 89 -13.34 18.94 -0.24
C TYR A 89 -13.82 19.23 -1.67
N THR A 90 -13.18 20.20 -2.36
CA THR A 90 -13.54 20.60 -3.73
C THR A 90 -13.20 19.55 -4.77
N GLU A 91 -12.29 18.64 -4.46
CA GLU A 91 -11.81 17.61 -5.38
C GLU A 91 -12.50 16.25 -5.14
N LEU A 92 -13.37 16.18 -4.15
CA LEU A 92 -13.98 14.93 -3.70
C LEU A 92 -14.84 14.27 -4.79
N VAL A 93 -15.60 15.06 -5.57
CA VAL A 93 -16.49 14.50 -6.61
C VAL A 93 -15.70 13.79 -7.71
N PRO A 94 -14.68 14.38 -8.34
CA PRO A 94 -13.84 13.67 -9.31
C PRO A 94 -13.18 12.41 -8.74
N VAL A 95 -12.76 12.46 -7.48
CA VAL A 95 -12.15 11.32 -6.79
C VAL A 95 -13.16 10.20 -6.59
N MET A 96 -14.38 10.51 -6.18
CA MET A 96 -15.46 9.52 -6.02
C MET A 96 -15.84 8.87 -7.34
N GLU A 97 -15.82 9.62 -8.44
CA GLU A 97 -16.02 9.05 -9.78
C GLU A 97 -14.94 8.03 -10.14
N ALA A 98 -13.69 8.31 -9.80
CA ALA A 98 -12.59 7.37 -10.02
C ALA A 98 -12.77 6.08 -9.21
N ILE A 99 -13.24 6.17 -7.96
CA ILE A 99 -13.55 5.01 -7.12
C ILE A 99 -14.67 4.17 -7.74
N ASN A 100 -15.74 4.81 -8.20
CA ASN A 100 -16.89 4.15 -8.82
C ASN A 100 -16.54 3.39 -10.10
N LYS A 101 -15.43 3.73 -10.74
CA LYS A 101 -14.88 3.01 -11.90
C LYS A 101 -14.01 1.78 -11.51
N GLY A 102 -14.06 1.32 -10.28
CA GLY A 102 -13.34 0.14 -9.80
C GLY A 102 -11.91 0.42 -9.32
N LYS A 103 -11.55 1.67 -9.16
CA LYS A 103 -10.24 2.07 -8.64
C LYS A 103 -10.32 2.16 -7.12
N VAL A 104 -9.90 1.11 -6.45
CA VAL A 104 -10.03 0.99 -4.99
C VAL A 104 -8.80 1.51 -4.28
N PHE A 105 -8.97 2.57 -3.50
CA PHE A 105 -7.98 3.12 -2.57
C PHE A 105 -8.69 3.79 -1.39
N ARG A 106 -7.94 4.04 -0.33
CA ARG A 106 -8.47 4.75 0.84
C ARG A 106 -8.36 6.25 0.63
N ILE A 107 -9.36 7.00 1.12
CA ILE A 107 -9.39 8.46 1.02
C ILE A 107 -9.40 9.07 2.41
N LEU A 108 -8.60 10.12 2.58
CA LEU A 108 -8.65 10.99 3.73
C LEU A 108 -8.83 12.43 3.26
N THR A 109 -9.90 13.09 3.73
CA THR A 109 -10.21 14.47 3.36
C THR A 109 -9.48 15.47 4.26
N LYS A 110 -8.97 16.54 3.65
CA LYS A 110 -8.40 17.68 4.38
C LYS A 110 -9.53 18.58 4.94
N PRO A 111 -9.41 19.14 6.15
CA PRO A 111 -8.29 19.00 7.07
C PRO A 111 -8.31 17.66 7.82
N PHE A 112 -7.14 17.09 8.08
CA PHE A 112 -6.98 15.87 8.87
C PHE A 112 -5.94 16.09 9.96
N ASN A 113 -5.97 15.24 11.00
CA ASN A 113 -4.98 15.25 12.07
C ASN A 113 -4.07 14.01 12.02
N MET A 114 -3.02 14.01 12.84
CA MET A 114 -2.06 12.92 12.90
C MET A 114 -2.68 11.58 13.32
N LYS A 115 -3.70 11.60 14.20
CA LYS A 115 -4.40 10.39 14.63
C LYS A 115 -5.14 9.71 13.51
N GLU A 116 -5.74 10.50 12.61
CA GLU A 116 -6.45 9.98 11.44
C GLU A 116 -5.47 9.30 10.47
N ILE A 117 -4.30 9.91 10.23
CA ILE A 117 -3.24 9.29 9.42
C ILE A 117 -2.76 7.98 10.07
N SER A 118 -2.44 8.00 11.36
CA SER A 118 -1.98 6.81 12.09
C SER A 118 -2.99 5.68 12.02
N ARG A 119 -4.27 5.97 12.22
CA ARG A 119 -5.35 4.99 12.12
C ARG A 119 -5.44 4.40 10.73
N MET A 120 -5.41 5.24 9.71
CA MET A 120 -5.55 4.80 8.32
C MET A 120 -4.35 3.96 7.87
N VAL A 121 -3.15 4.32 8.28
CA VAL A 121 -1.95 3.50 8.02
C VAL A 121 -2.02 2.17 8.76
N SER A 122 -2.49 2.15 9.99
CA SER A 122 -2.69 0.92 10.76
C SER A 122 -3.69 -0.03 10.08
N GLU A 123 -4.82 0.48 9.61
CA GLU A 123 -5.80 -0.29 8.86
C GLU A 123 -5.22 -0.83 7.53
N ALA A 124 -4.48 0.00 6.81
CA ALA A 124 -3.81 -0.39 5.58
C ALA A 124 -2.74 -1.46 5.82
N TRP A 125 -2.00 -1.34 6.92
CA TRP A 125 -1.00 -2.32 7.33
C TRP A 125 -1.62 -3.68 7.64
N ASP A 126 -2.72 -3.70 8.38
CA ASP A 126 -3.47 -4.92 8.67
C ASP A 126 -3.98 -5.58 7.38
N GLN A 127 -4.49 -4.79 6.45
CA GLN A 127 -4.96 -5.27 5.15
C GLN A 127 -3.80 -5.87 4.33
N PHE A 128 -2.65 -5.22 4.29
CA PHE A 128 -1.47 -5.71 3.61
C PHE A 128 -1.03 -7.07 4.16
N ARG A 129 -0.96 -7.20 5.48
CA ARG A 129 -0.59 -8.46 6.14
C ARG A 129 -1.60 -9.58 5.88
N GLN A 130 -2.89 -9.28 5.87
CA GLN A 130 -3.94 -10.26 5.55
C GLN A 130 -3.82 -10.77 4.11
N VAL A 131 -3.55 -9.91 3.16
CA VAL A 131 -3.33 -10.29 1.76
C VAL A 131 -2.12 -11.22 1.63
N LEU A 132 -1.01 -10.90 2.27
CA LEU A 132 0.19 -11.75 2.27
C LEU A 132 -0.08 -13.12 2.89
N GLU A 133 -0.78 -13.16 4.02
CA GLU A 133 -1.11 -14.40 4.70
C GLU A 133 -2.01 -15.30 3.84
N LYS A 134 -3.00 -14.70 3.18
CA LYS A 134 -3.88 -15.41 2.25
C LYS A 134 -3.10 -16.00 1.07
N GLU A 135 -2.17 -15.24 0.49
CA GLU A 135 -1.32 -15.70 -0.62
C GLU A 135 -0.43 -16.87 -0.19
N LYS A 136 0.15 -16.81 1.01
CA LYS A 136 0.94 -17.91 1.57
C LYS A 136 0.11 -19.19 1.75
N LEU A 137 -1.11 -19.07 2.28
CA LEU A 137 -2.02 -20.20 2.46
C LEU A 137 -2.42 -20.83 1.13
N ILE A 138 -2.75 -20.01 0.12
CA ILE A 138 -3.06 -20.50 -1.22
C ILE A 138 -1.87 -21.26 -1.81
N HIS A 139 -0.67 -20.74 -1.66
CA HIS A 139 0.54 -21.38 -2.15
C HIS A 139 0.80 -22.72 -1.46
N GLN A 140 0.61 -22.80 -0.15
CA GLN A 140 0.72 -24.03 0.62
C GLN A 140 -0.31 -25.10 0.18
N LEU A 141 -1.56 -24.69 -0.02
CA LEU A 141 -2.62 -25.58 -0.51
C LEU A 141 -2.33 -26.14 -1.89
N LYS A 142 -1.84 -25.30 -2.82
CA LYS A 142 -1.42 -25.76 -4.15
C LYS A 142 -0.30 -26.78 -4.07
N ARG A 143 0.70 -26.57 -3.22
CA ARG A 143 1.78 -27.55 -3.00
C ARG A 143 1.25 -28.87 -2.47
N GLN A 144 0.38 -28.84 -1.46
CA GLN A 144 -0.20 -30.04 -0.88
C GLN A 144 -1.03 -30.80 -1.91
N ASN A 145 -1.82 -30.12 -2.73
CA ASN A 145 -2.57 -30.76 -3.80
C ASN A 145 -1.68 -31.42 -4.84
N GLN A 146 -0.58 -30.78 -5.24
CA GLN A 146 0.38 -31.37 -6.19
C GLN A 146 1.03 -32.61 -5.62
N GLN A 147 1.40 -32.61 -4.35
CA GLN A 147 1.96 -33.78 -3.67
C GLN A 147 0.95 -34.92 -3.58
N PHE A 148 -0.29 -34.60 -3.27
CA PHE A 148 -1.36 -35.56 -3.18
C PHE A 148 -1.66 -36.22 -4.54
N GLU A 149 -1.75 -35.41 -5.59
CA GLU A 149 -1.92 -35.91 -6.96
C GLU A 149 -0.76 -36.81 -7.40
N PHE A 150 0.45 -36.43 -7.06
CA PHE A 150 1.64 -37.24 -7.36
C PHE A 150 1.55 -38.60 -6.67
N ILE A 151 1.21 -38.66 -5.39
CA ILE A 151 1.05 -39.90 -4.62
C ILE A 151 -0.05 -40.80 -5.22
N LEU A 152 -1.18 -40.22 -5.59
CA LEU A 152 -2.28 -40.94 -6.23
C LEU A 152 -1.85 -41.55 -7.56
N ARG A 153 -1.12 -40.80 -8.40
CA ARG A 153 -0.59 -41.32 -9.66
C ARG A 153 0.37 -42.50 -9.45
N GLN A 154 1.25 -42.42 -8.45
CA GLN A 154 2.18 -43.47 -8.12
C GLN A 154 1.42 -44.75 -7.69
N ARG A 155 0.36 -44.62 -6.91
CA ARG A 155 -0.47 -45.76 -6.50
C ARG A 155 -1.24 -46.42 -7.65
N LEU A 156 -1.71 -45.62 -8.60
CA LEU A 156 -2.46 -46.12 -9.77
C LEU A 156 -1.53 -46.87 -10.77
N LEU A 157 -0.24 -46.59 -10.76
CA LEU A 157 0.74 -47.15 -11.65
C LEU A 157 1.48 -48.39 -11.06
N SER A 158 1.25 -48.66 -9.79
CA SER A 158 1.90 -49.81 -9.11
C SER A 158 1.08 -51.08 -9.20
#